data_f31bab1245b2fe2be5105d858c608949
#
_entry.id   f31bab1245b2fe2be5105d858c608949
#
_cell.length_a   1.000
_cell.length_b   1.000
_cell.length_c   1.000
_cell.angle_alpha   90.00
_cell.angle_beta   90.00
_cell.angle_gamma   90.00
#
_symmetry.space_group_name_H-M   'P 1'
#
loop_
_entity.id
_entity.type
_entity.pdbx_description
1 polymer ?
#
loop_
_entity_poly.entity_id
_entity_poly.type
_entity_poly.pdbx_seq_one_letter_code
_entity_poly.pdbx_strand_id
1 'polypeptide(L)'
;MNINPFDILKNAQKIQEQMSGFQEKLGAISATGAAAAGLVEIDINGKLEVIAVRIAPQAMDDAEMLQDLIMAAFTDGMAKVKDAISGEVGAMTGGMNLAGTGLSPFGTN
;
A
#
# COMPACT_ATOMS: atom_id res chain seq x y z
N MET A 1 -35.08 12.07 16.53
CA MET A 1 -33.87 12.41 15.76
C MET A 1 -34.30 12.96 14.41
N ASN A 2 -34.10 14.23 14.20
CA ASN A 2 -34.45 14.85 12.92
C ASN A 2 -33.35 14.59 11.90
N ILE A 3 -33.68 13.77 10.91
CA ILE A 3 -32.77 13.52 9.80
C ILE A 3 -33.09 14.52 8.71
N ASN A 4 -32.19 15.48 8.51
CA ASN A 4 -32.35 16.48 7.47
C ASN A 4 -31.66 15.95 6.21
N PRO A 5 -32.36 15.93 5.04
CA PRO A 5 -31.74 15.50 3.79
C PRO A 5 -30.47 16.28 3.43
N PHE A 6 -30.41 17.56 3.78
CA PHE A 6 -29.20 18.35 3.56
C PHE A 6 -28.02 17.86 4.40
N ASP A 7 -28.27 17.43 5.62
CA ASP A 7 -27.24 16.92 6.49
C ASP A 7 -26.72 15.59 5.96
N ILE A 8 -27.59 14.75 5.44
CA ILE A 8 -27.21 13.47 4.81
C ILE A 8 -26.34 13.75 3.61
N LEU A 9 -26.72 14.70 2.76
CA LEU A 9 -25.96 15.07 1.57
C LEU A 9 -24.58 15.63 1.94
N LYS A 10 -24.52 16.51 2.95
CA LYS A 10 -23.25 17.06 3.44
C LYS A 10 -22.34 15.97 3.97
N ASN A 11 -22.88 15.03 4.73
CA ASN A 11 -22.10 13.92 5.26
C ASN A 11 -21.58 13.01 4.14
N ALA A 12 -22.41 12.76 3.14
CA ALA A 12 -22.00 11.97 1.97
C ALA A 12 -20.86 12.63 1.21
N GLN A 13 -20.93 13.96 1.03
CA GLN A 13 -19.87 14.72 0.37
C GLN A 13 -18.58 14.70 1.18
N LYS A 14 -18.67 14.83 2.52
CA LYS A 14 -17.50 14.74 3.40
C LYS A 14 -16.83 13.38 3.30
N ILE A 15 -17.61 12.33 3.32
CA ILE A 15 -17.08 10.96 3.19
C ILE A 15 -16.38 10.80 1.84
N GLN A 16 -16.99 11.31 0.77
CA GLN A 16 -16.40 11.22 -0.57
C GLN A 16 -15.09 11.99 -0.64
N GLU A 17 -15.01 13.17 -0.05
CA GLU A 17 -13.78 13.96 0.01
C GLU A 17 -12.69 13.23 0.79
N GLN A 18 -13.06 12.63 1.93
CA GLN A 18 -12.12 11.87 2.74
C GLN A 18 -11.59 10.65 2.00
N MET A 19 -12.47 9.96 1.27
CA MET A 19 -12.06 8.80 0.46
C MET A 19 -11.15 9.21 -0.68
N SER A 20 -11.44 10.33 -1.36
CA SER A 20 -10.57 10.86 -2.41
C SER A 20 -9.20 11.22 -1.86
N GLY A 21 -9.15 11.88 -0.71
CA GLY A 21 -7.90 12.23 -0.04
C GLY A 21 -7.11 11.00 0.37
N PHE A 22 -7.79 9.97 0.85
CA PHE A 22 -7.15 8.71 1.20
C PHE A 22 -6.54 8.03 -0.02
N GLN A 23 -7.27 8.00 -1.14
CA GLN A 23 -6.77 7.42 -2.38
C GLN A 23 -5.56 8.19 -2.91
N GLU A 24 -5.56 9.51 -2.79
CA GLU A 24 -4.39 10.31 -3.17
C GLU A 24 -3.19 9.97 -2.30
N LYS A 25 -3.38 9.82 -1.00
CA LYS A 25 -2.31 9.42 -0.08
C LYS A 25 -1.78 8.03 -0.41
N LEU A 26 -2.67 7.09 -0.72
CA LEU A 26 -2.24 5.75 -1.14
C LEU A 26 -1.41 5.81 -2.42
N GLY A 27 -1.83 6.64 -3.39
CA GLY A 27 -1.09 6.79 -4.63
C GLY A 27 0.29 7.39 -4.44
N ALA A 28 0.49 8.20 -3.39
CA ALA A 28 1.77 8.81 -3.05
C ALA A 28 2.70 7.85 -2.29
N ILE A 29 2.16 6.80 -1.71
CA ILE A 29 2.97 5.76 -1.06
C ILE A 29 3.63 4.93 -2.15
N SER A 30 4.92 4.68 -2.01
CA SER A 30 5.61 3.73 -2.88
C SER A 30 6.64 2.97 -2.09
N ALA A 31 6.91 1.75 -2.52
CA ALA A 31 7.96 0.91 -1.95
C ALA A 31 8.64 0.17 -3.06
N THR A 32 9.92 -0.13 -2.86
CA THR A 32 10.71 -0.87 -3.82
C THR A 32 11.03 -2.24 -3.23
N GLY A 33 10.56 -3.28 -3.88
CA GLY A 33 10.96 -4.64 -3.58
C GLY A 33 12.22 -4.99 -4.37
N ALA A 34 13.12 -5.74 -3.77
CA ALA A 34 14.37 -6.11 -4.40
C ALA A 34 14.68 -7.57 -4.16
N ALA A 35 15.38 -8.18 -5.11
CA ALA A 35 15.87 -9.55 -4.99
C ALA A 35 17.33 -9.59 -5.46
N ALA A 36 18.11 -10.49 -4.85
CA ALA A 36 19.49 -10.74 -5.22
C ALA A 36 20.34 -9.45 -5.25
N ALA A 37 20.27 -8.68 -4.17
CA ALA A 37 21.04 -7.43 -4.01
C ALA A 37 20.77 -6.41 -5.13
N GLY A 38 19.51 -6.37 -5.60
CA GLY A 38 19.10 -5.37 -6.58
C GLY A 38 19.18 -5.81 -8.04
N LEU A 39 19.44 -7.09 -8.30
CA LEU A 39 19.36 -7.60 -9.68
C LEU A 39 17.99 -7.43 -10.29
N VAL A 40 16.94 -7.54 -9.47
CA VAL A 40 15.56 -7.21 -9.87
C VAL A 40 14.98 -6.30 -8.81
N GLU A 41 14.39 -5.20 -9.25
CA GLU A 41 13.69 -4.27 -8.37
C GLU A 41 12.32 -3.98 -8.95
N ILE A 42 11.31 -3.91 -8.08
CA ILE A 42 9.94 -3.64 -8.49
C ILE A 42 9.38 -2.54 -7.58
N ASP A 43 8.91 -1.46 -8.17
CA ASP A 43 8.26 -0.38 -7.44
C ASP A 43 6.75 -0.62 -7.43
N ILE A 44 6.15 -0.55 -6.25
CA ILE A 44 4.71 -0.76 -6.06
C ILE A 44 4.17 0.44 -5.28
N ASN A 45 3.04 0.98 -5.70
CA ASN A 45 2.39 2.06 -4.95
C ASN A 45 1.38 1.54 -3.94
N GLY A 46 0.82 2.44 -3.14
CA GLY A 46 -0.15 2.09 -2.11
C GLY A 46 -1.50 1.62 -2.63
N LYS A 47 -1.75 1.78 -3.92
CA LYS A 47 -2.92 1.20 -4.59
C LYS A 47 -2.65 -0.22 -5.08
N LEU A 48 -1.48 -0.75 -4.75
CA LEU A 48 -1.00 -2.10 -5.13
C LEU A 48 -0.82 -2.23 -6.65
N GLU A 49 -0.41 -1.15 -7.29
CA GLU A 49 -0.06 -1.16 -8.70
C GLU A 49 1.45 -1.23 -8.84
N VAL A 50 1.92 -2.06 -9.76
CA VAL A 50 3.34 -2.08 -10.13
C VAL A 50 3.59 -0.88 -11.04
N ILE A 51 4.47 0.02 -10.61
CA ILE A 51 4.75 1.25 -11.35
C ILE A 51 6.06 1.22 -12.10
N ALA A 52 6.97 0.32 -11.73
CA ALA A 52 8.23 0.16 -12.46
C ALA A 52 8.85 -1.19 -12.15
N VAL A 53 9.56 -1.73 -13.11
CA VAL A 53 10.35 -2.95 -12.95
C VAL A 53 11.72 -2.66 -13.53
N ARG A 54 12.77 -2.94 -12.77
CA ARG A 54 14.15 -2.79 -13.20
C ARG A 54 14.86 -4.12 -13.10
N ILE A 55 15.47 -4.55 -14.18
CA ILE A 55 16.17 -5.83 -14.27
C ILE A 55 17.59 -5.56 -14.72
N ALA A 56 18.56 -5.97 -13.91
CA ALA A 56 19.96 -5.86 -14.28
C ALA A 56 20.26 -6.78 -15.46
N PRO A 57 21.15 -6.36 -16.39
CA PRO A 57 21.45 -7.20 -17.56
C PRO A 57 21.91 -8.61 -17.21
N GLN A 58 22.64 -8.79 -16.10
CA GLN A 58 23.11 -10.11 -15.67
C GLN A 58 21.97 -11.08 -15.39
N ALA A 59 20.82 -10.56 -14.94
CA ALA A 59 19.67 -11.41 -14.62
C ALA A 59 18.95 -11.89 -15.88
N MET A 60 19.21 -11.29 -17.03
CA MET A 60 18.56 -11.65 -18.29
C MET A 60 19.10 -12.94 -18.90
N ASP A 61 20.26 -13.40 -18.45
CA ASP A 61 20.93 -14.56 -19.06
C ASP A 61 20.33 -15.89 -18.66
N ASP A 62 19.54 -15.93 -17.59
CA ASP A 62 18.92 -17.15 -17.08
C ASP A 62 17.44 -16.89 -16.79
N ALA A 63 16.59 -17.40 -17.66
CA ALA A 63 15.16 -17.14 -17.57
C ALA A 63 14.52 -17.74 -16.32
N GLU A 64 14.96 -18.91 -15.88
CA GLU A 64 14.42 -19.53 -14.66
C GLU A 64 14.81 -18.72 -13.43
N MET A 65 16.05 -18.31 -13.35
CA MET A 65 16.51 -17.46 -12.27
C MET A 65 15.76 -16.13 -12.27
N LEU A 66 15.57 -15.53 -13.45
CA LEU A 66 14.86 -14.27 -13.58
C LEU A 66 13.42 -14.38 -13.06
N GLN A 67 12.73 -15.46 -13.38
CA GLN A 67 11.37 -15.69 -12.89
C GLN A 67 11.33 -15.72 -11.36
N ASP A 68 12.26 -16.44 -10.75
CA ASP A 68 12.34 -16.54 -9.30
C ASP A 68 12.68 -15.20 -8.66
N LEU A 69 13.56 -14.42 -9.28
CA LEU A 69 13.93 -13.08 -8.78
C LEU A 69 12.76 -12.11 -8.88
N ILE A 70 11.97 -12.18 -9.94
CA ILE A 70 10.79 -11.34 -10.09
C ILE A 70 9.78 -11.66 -8.99
N MET A 71 9.52 -12.94 -8.72
CA MET A 71 8.62 -13.34 -7.65
C MET A 71 9.12 -12.85 -6.29
N ALA A 72 10.41 -13.01 -6.03
CA ALA A 72 11.00 -12.58 -4.77
C ALA A 72 10.94 -11.06 -4.60
N ALA A 73 11.26 -10.30 -5.65
CA ALA A 73 11.20 -8.84 -5.60
C ALA A 73 9.78 -8.33 -5.43
N PHE A 74 8.82 -8.96 -6.09
CA PHE A 74 7.41 -8.61 -5.95
C PHE A 74 6.92 -8.88 -4.53
N THR A 75 7.24 -10.03 -3.97
CA THR A 75 6.86 -10.40 -2.60
C THR A 75 7.46 -9.41 -1.59
N ASP A 76 8.73 -9.07 -1.77
CA ASP A 76 9.41 -8.09 -0.91
C ASP A 76 8.74 -6.72 -1.02
N GLY A 77 8.43 -6.29 -2.23
CA GLY A 77 7.76 -5.01 -2.47
C GLY A 77 6.37 -4.95 -1.88
N MET A 78 5.61 -6.04 -2.01
CA MET A 78 4.27 -6.13 -1.42
C MET A 78 4.32 -6.04 0.10
N ALA A 79 5.26 -6.71 0.74
CA ALA A 79 5.43 -6.62 2.19
C ALA A 79 5.73 -5.18 2.62
N LYS A 80 6.63 -4.53 1.91
CA LYS A 80 7.03 -3.15 2.22
C LYS A 80 5.90 -2.15 2.00
N VAL A 81 5.15 -2.30 0.92
CA VAL A 81 4.05 -1.37 0.64
C VAL A 81 2.91 -1.57 1.63
N LYS A 82 2.65 -2.80 2.05
CA LYS A 82 1.64 -3.07 3.08
C LYS A 82 2.02 -2.42 4.41
N ASP A 83 3.29 -2.48 4.79
CA ASP A 83 3.77 -1.79 5.99
C ASP A 83 3.57 -0.27 5.88
N ALA A 84 3.87 0.29 4.72
CA ALA A 84 3.70 1.72 4.49
C ALA A 84 2.21 2.13 4.54
N ILE A 85 1.33 1.31 3.96
CA ILE A 85 -0.12 1.54 4.03
C ILE A 85 -0.59 1.47 5.49
N SER A 86 -0.12 0.49 6.23
CA SER A 86 -0.47 0.32 7.64
C SER A 86 -0.08 1.53 8.47
N GLY A 87 1.10 2.08 8.21
CA GLY A 87 1.56 3.31 8.85
C GLY A 87 0.66 4.51 8.53
N GLU A 88 0.24 4.63 7.27
CA GLU A 88 -0.63 5.72 6.84
C GLU A 88 -2.03 5.60 7.47
N VAL A 89 -2.58 4.39 7.51
CA VAL A 89 -3.88 4.13 8.16
C VAL A 89 -3.79 4.46 9.64
N GLY A 90 -2.71 4.06 10.30
CA GLY A 90 -2.49 4.38 11.72
C GLY A 90 -2.44 5.88 11.96
N ALA A 91 -1.78 6.63 11.08
CA ALA A 91 -1.69 8.09 11.19
C ALA A 91 -3.06 8.74 11.00
N MET A 92 -3.88 8.22 10.08
CA MET A 92 -5.22 8.76 9.83
C MET A 92 -6.18 8.50 10.98
N THR A 93 -6.00 7.39 11.68
CA THR A 93 -6.84 7.01 12.83
C THR A 93 -6.18 7.38 14.16
N GLY A 94 -5.25 8.33 14.13
CA GLY A 94 -4.37 8.65 15.26
C GLY A 94 -5.05 8.97 16.58
N GLY A 95 -6.32 9.36 16.58
CA GLY A 95 -7.09 9.55 17.79
C GLY A 95 -7.74 8.29 18.31
N MET A 96 -7.73 7.22 17.54
CA MET A 96 -8.34 5.95 17.89
C MET A 96 -7.26 4.96 18.26
N ASN A 97 -7.20 4.59 19.51
CA ASN A 97 -6.18 3.66 19.99
C ASN A 97 -6.56 2.23 19.64
N LEU A 98 -6.37 1.86 18.40
CA LEU A 98 -6.68 0.50 17.93
C LEU A 98 -5.79 -0.54 18.59
N ALA A 99 -4.57 -0.18 18.93
CA ALA A 99 -3.66 -1.08 19.64
C ALA A 99 -4.17 -1.40 21.05
N GLY A 100 -4.82 -0.44 21.71
CA GLY A 100 -5.42 -0.64 23.03
C GLY A 100 -6.65 -1.54 23.00
N THR A 101 -7.29 -1.70 21.84
CA THR A 101 -8.44 -2.60 21.68
C THR A 101 -8.05 -3.97 21.16
N GLY A 102 -6.78 -4.18 20.85
CA GLY A 102 -6.31 -5.44 20.30
C GLY A 102 -6.69 -5.67 18.84
N LEU A 103 -7.27 -4.67 18.20
CA LEU A 103 -7.66 -4.78 16.79
C LEU A 103 -6.51 -4.33 15.90
N SER A 104 -6.12 -5.19 14.98
CA SER A 104 -5.16 -4.86 13.94
C SER A 104 -5.86 -4.84 12.59
N PRO A 105 -5.68 -3.79 11.76
CA PRO A 105 -6.30 -3.75 10.43
C PRO A 105 -5.85 -4.91 9.53
N PHE A 106 -4.73 -5.53 9.83
CA PHE A 106 -4.16 -6.59 9.01
C PHE A 106 -4.11 -7.93 9.73
N GLY A 107 -4.84 -8.07 10.83
CA GLY A 107 -5.00 -9.34 11.51
C GLY A 107 -3.74 -9.92 12.15
N THR A 108 -2.70 -9.14 12.29
CA THR A 108 -1.50 -9.60 12.99
C THR A 108 -1.67 -9.42 14.49
N ASN A 109 -1.24 -10.39 15.22
CA ASN A 109 -1.33 -10.41 16.69
C ASN A 109 -0.63 -9.26 17.34
#